data_fb59a9cb94e291e310db89eefcc7ad69
#
_entry.id   fb59a9cb94e291e310db89eefcc7ad69
#
_cell.length_a   1.000
_cell.length_b   1.000
_cell.length_c   1.000
_cell.angle_alpha   90.00
_cell.angle_beta   90.00
_cell.angle_gamma   90.00
#
_symmetry.space_group_name_H-M   'P 1'
#
loop_
_entity.id
_entity.type
_entity.pdbx_description
1 polymer ?
#
loop_
_entity_poly.entity_id
_entity_poly.type
_entity_poly.pdbx_seq_one_letter_code
_entity_poly.pdbx_strand_id
1 'polypeptide(L)'
;MLKIHKSIVVLLLFILLFAGCRSSQHIRPGDTIEVAFEKAMSQFERERFSHAVRSFETVLSMGRGTEFAADAQFYLAKSHFNNRAFLSAASEFRRFARNYTRDDRREEAEFMEAYSHYRMSPRFNLDQTETYNALDRFQLFVTRYPGTDRAREAQELMDELRDKLAKKKFHAAEMYMRVRQYQSAAIYYGLTVERFPGSSWAEEALVNQILAYVYFAENSVRERQQERFEKAVESYQQYLQIFPRGANRELAEEHHDRALAGLARVTAVTAER
;
A
#
# COMPACT_ATOMS: atom_id res chain seq x y z
N MET A 1 -33.75 -14.99 -60.27
CA MET A 1 -33.82 -15.95 -59.13
C MET A 1 -32.50 -16.68 -58.88
N LEU A 2 -31.70 -17.06 -59.85
CA LEU A 2 -30.45 -17.84 -59.67
C LEU A 2 -29.31 -17.09 -58.89
N LYS A 3 -29.24 -15.75 -59.02
CA LYS A 3 -28.22 -14.95 -58.28
C LYS A 3 -28.47 -14.81 -56.78
N ILE A 4 -29.74 -14.78 -56.38
CA ILE A 4 -30.15 -14.68 -54.96
C ILE A 4 -29.82 -15.98 -54.22
N HIS A 5 -30.05 -17.15 -54.88
CA HIS A 5 -29.70 -18.45 -54.30
C HIS A 5 -28.20 -18.62 -54.07
N LYS A 6 -27.34 -18.17 -54.97
CA LYS A 6 -25.89 -18.23 -54.78
C LYS A 6 -25.41 -17.35 -53.63
N SER A 7 -25.96 -16.13 -53.45
CA SER A 7 -25.63 -15.25 -52.33
C SER A 7 -26.05 -15.83 -50.95
N ILE A 8 -27.24 -16.50 -50.90
CA ILE A 8 -27.70 -17.13 -49.69
C ILE A 8 -26.84 -18.34 -49.32
N VAL A 9 -26.40 -19.13 -50.29
CA VAL A 9 -25.54 -20.29 -50.07
C VAL A 9 -24.14 -19.84 -49.57
N VAL A 10 -23.57 -18.76 -50.12
CA VAL A 10 -22.29 -18.21 -49.66
C VAL A 10 -22.41 -17.63 -48.26
N LEU A 11 -23.53 -16.98 -47.92
CA LEU A 11 -23.78 -16.45 -46.59
C LEU A 11 -23.94 -17.57 -45.55
N LEU A 12 -24.64 -18.65 -45.92
CA LEU A 12 -24.80 -19.86 -45.08
C LEU A 12 -23.46 -20.60 -44.86
N LEU A 13 -22.62 -20.68 -45.90
CA LEU A 13 -21.26 -21.24 -45.79
C LEU A 13 -20.38 -20.40 -44.87
N PHE A 14 -20.51 -19.06 -44.92
CA PHE A 14 -19.76 -18.15 -44.03
C PHE A 14 -20.22 -18.27 -42.57
N ILE A 15 -21.52 -18.48 -42.33
CA ILE A 15 -22.07 -18.71 -40.97
C ILE A 15 -21.60 -20.07 -40.40
N LEU A 16 -21.48 -21.09 -41.25
CA LEU A 16 -20.98 -22.42 -40.85
C LEU A 16 -19.48 -22.40 -40.52
N LEU A 17 -18.68 -21.52 -41.10
CA LEU A 17 -17.27 -21.36 -40.75
C LEU A 17 -17.05 -20.69 -39.39
N PHE A 18 -18.01 -19.93 -38.87
CA PHE A 18 -18.01 -19.37 -37.50
C PHE A 18 -18.59 -20.30 -36.45
N ALA A 19 -19.17 -21.43 -36.80
CA ALA A 19 -19.56 -22.50 -35.88
C ALA A 19 -18.35 -23.37 -35.46
N GLY A 20 -17.13 -22.77 -35.48
CA GLY A 20 -15.88 -23.39 -35.02
C GLY A 20 -15.99 -23.85 -33.58
N CYS A 21 -15.72 -25.09 -33.35
CA CYS A 21 -15.53 -25.85 -32.14
C CYS A 21 -15.67 -25.07 -30.83
N ARG A 22 -16.85 -25.04 -30.28
CA ARG A 22 -17.09 -24.69 -28.88
C ARG A 22 -16.55 -25.86 -28.03
N SER A 23 -15.22 -26.01 -28.00
CA SER A 23 -14.56 -26.97 -27.14
C SER A 23 -15.09 -26.75 -25.73
N SER A 24 -15.55 -27.81 -25.09
CA SER A 24 -16.04 -27.75 -23.71
C SER A 24 -14.89 -27.24 -22.82
N GLN A 25 -15.03 -26.00 -22.37
CA GLN A 25 -14.02 -25.32 -21.54
C GLN A 25 -14.00 -25.81 -20.08
N HIS A 26 -14.85 -26.76 -19.73
CA HIS A 26 -14.88 -27.37 -18.41
C HIS A 26 -14.04 -28.64 -18.39
N ILE A 27 -13.24 -28.80 -17.34
CA ILE A 27 -12.51 -30.03 -17.07
C ILE A 27 -13.57 -31.13 -16.79
N ARG A 28 -13.42 -32.28 -17.47
CA ARG A 28 -14.35 -33.41 -17.35
C ARG A 28 -13.68 -34.56 -16.59
N PRO A 29 -14.42 -35.40 -15.93
CA PRO A 29 -13.90 -36.69 -15.45
C PRO A 29 -13.27 -37.46 -16.61
N GLY A 30 -12.02 -37.87 -16.47
CA GLY A 30 -11.26 -38.60 -17.50
C GLY A 30 -10.38 -37.72 -18.40
N ASP A 31 -10.41 -36.38 -18.28
CA ASP A 31 -9.39 -35.53 -18.90
C ASP A 31 -8.00 -35.87 -18.30
N THR A 32 -6.97 -35.85 -19.14
CA THR A 32 -5.58 -35.90 -18.65
C THR A 32 -5.18 -34.57 -18.03
N ILE A 33 -4.10 -34.53 -17.28
CA ILE A 33 -3.63 -33.31 -16.61
C ILE A 33 -3.22 -32.23 -17.63
N GLU A 34 -2.66 -32.63 -18.77
CA GLU A 34 -2.31 -31.75 -19.87
C GLU A 34 -3.55 -31.04 -20.42
N VAL A 35 -4.60 -31.83 -20.72
CA VAL A 35 -5.89 -31.30 -21.23
C VAL A 35 -6.56 -30.41 -20.18
N ALA A 36 -6.48 -30.78 -18.91
CA ALA A 36 -7.02 -29.96 -17.81
C ALA A 36 -6.26 -28.64 -17.69
N PHE A 37 -4.92 -28.65 -17.81
CA PHE A 37 -4.09 -27.44 -17.77
C PHE A 37 -4.38 -26.51 -18.97
N GLU A 38 -4.44 -27.04 -20.19
CA GLU A 38 -4.81 -26.25 -21.38
C GLU A 38 -6.18 -25.58 -21.24
N LYS A 39 -7.17 -26.31 -20.70
CA LYS A 39 -8.50 -25.74 -20.41
C LYS A 39 -8.42 -24.63 -19.36
N ALA A 40 -7.64 -24.80 -18.29
CA ALA A 40 -7.43 -23.78 -17.27
C ALA A 40 -6.78 -22.53 -17.85
N MET A 41 -5.72 -22.69 -18.67
CA MET A 41 -5.06 -21.59 -19.38
C MET A 41 -6.02 -20.86 -20.31
N SER A 42 -6.84 -21.58 -21.08
CA SER A 42 -7.86 -20.98 -21.94
C SER A 42 -8.89 -20.14 -21.16
N GLN A 43 -9.25 -20.55 -19.92
CA GLN A 43 -10.09 -19.70 -19.06
C GLN A 43 -9.38 -18.44 -18.62
N PHE A 44 -8.09 -18.54 -18.27
CA PHE A 44 -7.25 -17.42 -17.84
C PHE A 44 -7.06 -16.39 -18.97
N GLU A 45 -6.70 -16.86 -20.17
CA GLU A 45 -6.48 -16.02 -21.38
C GLU A 45 -7.75 -15.27 -21.81
N ARG A 46 -8.90 -15.87 -21.57
CA ARG A 46 -10.23 -15.23 -21.81
C ARG A 46 -10.71 -14.37 -20.64
N GLU A 47 -9.83 -14.07 -19.70
CA GLU A 47 -10.12 -13.27 -18.51
C GLU A 47 -11.28 -13.80 -17.63
N ARG A 48 -11.59 -15.09 -17.76
CA ARG A 48 -12.59 -15.77 -16.95
C ARG A 48 -11.99 -16.24 -15.63
N PHE A 49 -11.44 -15.29 -14.87
CA PHE A 49 -10.59 -15.58 -13.72
C PHE A 49 -11.24 -16.46 -12.65
N SER A 50 -12.52 -16.27 -12.36
CA SER A 50 -13.25 -17.14 -11.42
C SER A 50 -13.38 -18.59 -11.89
N HIS A 51 -13.41 -18.82 -13.21
CA HIS A 51 -13.39 -20.16 -13.79
C HIS A 51 -11.97 -20.71 -13.82
N ALA A 52 -10.98 -19.88 -14.17
CA ALA A 52 -9.58 -20.25 -14.16
C ALA A 52 -9.11 -20.71 -12.77
N VAL A 53 -9.53 -20.03 -11.69
CA VAL A 53 -9.25 -20.44 -10.30
C VAL A 53 -9.68 -21.89 -10.09
N ARG A 54 -10.95 -22.23 -10.33
CA ARG A 54 -11.45 -23.61 -10.14
C ARG A 54 -10.73 -24.63 -11.02
N SER A 55 -10.39 -24.22 -12.25
CA SER A 55 -9.71 -25.11 -13.20
C SER A 55 -8.27 -25.38 -12.74
N PHE A 56 -7.51 -24.37 -12.29
CA PHE A 56 -6.15 -24.57 -11.75
C PHE A 56 -6.16 -25.34 -10.42
N GLU A 57 -7.14 -25.13 -9.56
CA GLU A 57 -7.31 -25.96 -8.35
C GLU A 57 -7.52 -27.43 -8.72
N THR A 58 -8.30 -27.70 -9.77
CA THR A 58 -8.49 -29.07 -10.28
C THR A 58 -7.18 -29.65 -10.81
N VAL A 59 -6.42 -28.90 -11.64
CA VAL A 59 -5.11 -29.33 -12.13
C VAL A 59 -4.17 -29.70 -10.97
N LEU A 60 -4.08 -28.84 -9.95
CA LEU A 60 -3.25 -29.09 -8.76
C LEU A 60 -3.72 -30.29 -7.94
N SER A 61 -5.01 -30.60 -7.95
CA SER A 61 -5.56 -31.79 -7.28
C SER A 61 -5.22 -33.09 -8.03
N MET A 62 -5.10 -33.02 -9.38
CA MET A 62 -4.74 -34.16 -10.22
C MET A 62 -3.27 -34.56 -10.07
N GLY A 63 -2.36 -33.58 -9.83
CA GLY A 63 -0.94 -33.93 -9.72
C GLY A 63 -0.02 -32.78 -9.27
N ARG A 64 0.18 -32.67 -7.95
CA ARG A 64 1.12 -31.68 -7.36
C ARG A 64 2.59 -31.93 -7.67
N GLY A 65 2.95 -33.11 -8.10
CA GLY A 65 4.32 -33.52 -8.43
C GLY A 65 4.63 -33.53 -9.93
N THR A 66 3.71 -33.09 -10.77
CA THR A 66 3.85 -33.07 -12.23
C THR A 66 4.57 -31.79 -12.70
N GLU A 67 5.01 -31.81 -13.95
CA GLU A 67 5.61 -30.65 -14.61
C GLU A 67 4.65 -29.43 -14.67
N PHE A 68 3.33 -29.65 -14.70
CA PHE A 68 2.31 -28.59 -14.72
C PHE A 68 2.08 -27.94 -13.37
N ALA A 69 2.57 -28.50 -12.26
CA ALA A 69 2.23 -28.06 -10.92
C ALA A 69 2.74 -26.64 -10.61
N ALA A 70 3.94 -26.28 -11.06
CA ALA A 70 4.49 -24.94 -10.88
C ALA A 70 3.67 -23.89 -11.64
N ASP A 71 3.38 -24.17 -12.91
CA ASP A 71 2.59 -23.27 -13.76
C ASP A 71 1.17 -23.13 -13.24
N ALA A 72 0.51 -24.24 -12.90
CA ALA A 72 -0.83 -24.21 -12.33
C ALA A 72 -0.90 -23.40 -11.03
N GLN A 73 0.08 -23.54 -10.14
CA GLN A 73 0.16 -22.77 -8.88
C GLN A 73 0.35 -21.27 -9.14
N PHE A 74 1.23 -20.93 -10.09
CA PHE A 74 1.49 -19.54 -10.44
C PHE A 74 0.28 -18.87 -11.09
N TYR A 75 -0.35 -19.53 -12.06
CA TYR A 75 -1.54 -19.01 -12.73
C TYR A 75 -2.79 -19.04 -11.84
N LEU A 76 -2.87 -19.93 -10.85
CA LEU A 76 -3.89 -19.87 -9.80
C LEU A 76 -3.77 -18.57 -9.01
N ALA A 77 -2.54 -18.23 -8.58
CA ALA A 77 -2.30 -16.97 -7.87
C ALA A 77 -2.64 -15.75 -8.73
N LYS A 78 -2.22 -15.72 -10.00
CA LYS A 78 -2.58 -14.65 -10.97
C LYS A 78 -4.10 -14.58 -11.21
N SER A 79 -4.77 -15.72 -11.25
CA SER A 79 -6.24 -15.77 -11.42
C SER A 79 -6.96 -15.15 -10.22
N HIS A 80 -6.52 -15.45 -9.00
CA HIS A 80 -7.03 -14.80 -7.79
C HIS A 80 -6.79 -13.30 -7.81
N PHE A 81 -5.59 -12.86 -8.18
CA PHE A 81 -5.24 -11.44 -8.25
C PHE A 81 -6.13 -10.69 -9.25
N ASN A 82 -6.26 -11.21 -10.46
CA ASN A 82 -7.07 -10.60 -11.50
C ASN A 82 -8.58 -10.63 -11.18
N ASN A 83 -9.01 -11.64 -10.41
CA ASN A 83 -10.38 -11.71 -9.86
C ASN A 83 -10.58 -10.81 -8.61
N ARG A 84 -9.57 -9.97 -8.24
CA ARG A 84 -9.54 -9.10 -7.06
C ARG A 84 -9.65 -9.83 -5.71
N ALA A 85 -9.44 -11.12 -5.68
CA ALA A 85 -9.34 -11.92 -4.46
C ALA A 85 -7.91 -11.82 -3.88
N PHE A 86 -7.50 -10.61 -3.48
CA PHE A 86 -6.12 -10.28 -3.17
C PHE A 86 -5.55 -11.08 -1.99
N LEU A 87 -6.35 -11.40 -0.98
CA LEU A 87 -5.90 -12.21 0.15
C LEU A 87 -5.54 -13.65 -0.31
N SER A 88 -6.39 -14.24 -1.16
CA SER A 88 -6.11 -15.55 -1.76
C SER A 88 -4.89 -15.47 -2.67
N ALA A 89 -4.79 -14.42 -3.49
CA ALA A 89 -3.64 -14.19 -4.36
C ALA A 89 -2.32 -14.12 -3.56
N ALA A 90 -2.27 -13.33 -2.49
CA ALA A 90 -1.11 -13.23 -1.61
C ALA A 90 -0.69 -14.60 -1.05
N SER A 91 -1.69 -15.39 -0.60
CA SER A 91 -1.45 -16.74 -0.07
C SER A 91 -0.88 -17.70 -1.14
N GLU A 92 -1.43 -17.66 -2.36
CA GLU A 92 -1.01 -18.56 -3.44
C GLU A 92 0.36 -18.14 -4.01
N PHE A 93 0.65 -16.83 -4.16
CA PHE A 93 1.99 -16.36 -4.53
C PHE A 93 3.04 -16.74 -3.50
N ARG A 94 2.75 -16.59 -2.20
CA ARG A 94 3.62 -17.04 -1.12
C ARG A 94 3.87 -18.54 -1.19
N ARG A 95 2.82 -19.33 -1.45
CA ARG A 95 2.93 -20.78 -1.60
C ARG A 95 3.83 -21.15 -2.77
N PHE A 96 3.65 -20.47 -3.92
CA PHE A 96 4.52 -20.65 -5.09
C PHE A 96 5.97 -20.35 -4.76
N ALA A 97 6.28 -19.17 -4.22
CA ALA A 97 7.65 -18.75 -3.91
C ALA A 97 8.36 -19.67 -2.91
N ARG A 98 7.60 -20.28 -2.00
CA ARG A 98 8.11 -21.23 -1.00
C ARG A 98 8.35 -22.63 -1.58
N ASN A 99 7.47 -23.10 -2.46
CA ASN A 99 7.53 -24.45 -3.01
C ASN A 99 8.49 -24.55 -4.21
N TYR A 100 8.59 -23.50 -5.01
CA TYR A 100 9.36 -23.46 -6.26
C TYR A 100 10.52 -22.46 -6.15
N THR A 101 11.45 -22.74 -5.24
CA THR A 101 12.55 -21.82 -4.86
C THR A 101 13.58 -21.56 -5.95
N ARG A 102 13.62 -22.41 -7.01
CA ARG A 102 14.52 -22.29 -8.15
C ARG A 102 13.81 -21.84 -9.44
N ASP A 103 12.52 -21.56 -9.37
CA ASP A 103 11.73 -21.06 -10.52
C ASP A 103 12.05 -19.58 -10.75
N ASP A 104 12.29 -19.22 -12.00
CA ASP A 104 12.65 -17.83 -12.40
C ASP A 104 11.54 -16.82 -12.05
N ARG A 105 10.29 -17.27 -11.94
CA ARG A 105 9.14 -16.46 -11.55
C ARG A 105 9.03 -16.23 -10.03
N ARG A 106 9.95 -16.77 -9.24
CA ARG A 106 9.94 -16.61 -7.79
C ARG A 106 10.00 -15.13 -7.39
N GLU A 107 10.84 -14.33 -8.05
CA GLU A 107 10.92 -12.89 -7.82
C GLU A 107 9.56 -12.23 -8.08
N GLU A 108 8.92 -12.52 -9.22
CA GLU A 108 7.59 -12.00 -9.53
C GLU A 108 6.56 -12.42 -8.48
N ALA A 109 6.58 -13.66 -8.05
CA ALA A 109 5.63 -14.16 -7.05
C ALA A 109 5.80 -13.46 -5.68
N GLU A 110 7.03 -13.25 -5.22
CA GLU A 110 7.28 -12.53 -3.95
C GLU A 110 6.88 -11.05 -4.06
N PHE A 111 7.11 -10.41 -5.20
CA PHE A 111 6.60 -9.07 -5.46
C PHE A 111 5.07 -9.02 -5.46
N MET A 112 4.42 -9.94 -6.16
CA MET A 112 2.97 -10.01 -6.26
C MET A 112 2.27 -10.37 -4.95
N GLU A 113 2.94 -11.11 -4.04
CA GLU A 113 2.50 -11.28 -2.66
C GLU A 113 2.38 -9.92 -1.95
N ALA A 114 3.47 -9.14 -1.96
CA ALA A 114 3.49 -7.81 -1.36
C ALA A 114 2.48 -6.85 -2.02
N TYR A 115 2.42 -6.88 -3.34
CA TYR A 115 1.50 -6.04 -4.12
C TYR A 115 0.03 -6.41 -3.87
N SER A 116 -0.27 -7.66 -3.57
CA SER A 116 -1.63 -8.07 -3.17
C SER A 116 -2.05 -7.41 -1.85
N HIS A 117 -1.17 -7.34 -0.85
CA HIS A 117 -1.39 -6.60 0.40
C HIS A 117 -1.52 -5.09 0.15
N TYR A 118 -0.68 -4.52 -0.73
CA TYR A 118 -0.81 -3.12 -1.16
C TYR A 118 -2.20 -2.83 -1.73
N ARG A 119 -2.74 -3.70 -2.59
CA ARG A 119 -4.08 -3.57 -3.18
C ARG A 119 -5.21 -3.69 -2.16
N MET A 120 -4.97 -4.31 -1.01
CA MET A 120 -5.91 -4.38 0.12
C MET A 120 -5.77 -3.20 1.08
N SER A 121 -4.68 -2.43 1.01
CA SER A 121 -4.43 -1.28 1.89
C SER A 121 -5.55 -0.24 1.76
N PRO A 122 -6.30 0.05 2.85
CA PRO A 122 -7.49 0.89 2.79
C PRO A 122 -7.15 2.39 2.81
N ARG A 123 -8.18 3.24 2.86
CA ARG A 123 -8.00 4.69 3.07
C ARG A 123 -7.34 4.95 4.44
N PHE A 124 -6.60 6.05 4.55
CA PHE A 124 -5.78 6.38 5.73
C PHE A 124 -6.54 6.38 7.07
N ASN A 125 -7.82 6.73 7.07
CA ASN A 125 -8.65 6.84 8.28
C ASN A 125 -9.16 5.49 8.83
N LEU A 126 -9.04 4.41 8.05
CA LEU A 126 -9.44 3.05 8.44
C LEU A 126 -8.30 2.31 9.14
N ASP A 127 -8.54 1.05 9.54
CA ASP A 127 -7.50 0.17 10.04
C ASP A 127 -6.39 -0.04 8.98
N GLN A 128 -5.13 -0.03 9.41
CA GLN A 128 -3.97 -0.06 8.51
C GLN A 128 -3.20 -1.39 8.55
N THR A 129 -3.81 -2.45 9.04
CA THR A 129 -3.16 -3.78 9.14
C THR A 129 -2.58 -4.22 7.80
N GLU A 130 -3.36 -4.10 6.71
CA GLU A 130 -2.89 -4.50 5.37
C GLU A 130 -1.81 -3.55 4.83
N THR A 131 -1.81 -2.27 5.25
CA THR A 131 -0.73 -1.33 4.90
C THR A 131 0.60 -1.76 5.54
N TYR A 132 0.59 -2.18 6.79
CA TYR A 132 1.78 -2.70 7.46
C TYR A 132 2.21 -4.04 6.87
N ASN A 133 1.28 -4.95 6.57
CA ASN A 133 1.57 -6.21 5.90
C ASN A 133 2.27 -5.97 4.55
N ALA A 134 1.78 -5.01 3.76
CA ALA A 134 2.41 -4.65 2.48
C ALA A 134 3.83 -4.12 2.68
N LEU A 135 4.04 -3.19 3.61
CA LEU A 135 5.36 -2.64 3.93
C LEU A 135 6.35 -3.72 4.33
N ASP A 136 5.94 -4.65 5.20
CA ASP A 136 6.79 -5.76 5.66
C ASP A 136 7.18 -6.68 4.50
N ARG A 137 6.24 -7.00 3.60
CA ARG A 137 6.51 -7.85 2.43
C ARG A 137 7.39 -7.16 1.41
N PHE A 138 7.14 -5.90 1.10
CA PHE A 138 8.01 -5.13 0.21
C PHE A 138 9.41 -4.96 0.80
N GLN A 139 9.55 -4.72 2.11
CA GLN A 139 10.86 -4.61 2.75
C GLN A 139 11.67 -5.91 2.61
N LEU A 140 11.03 -7.08 2.82
CA LEU A 140 11.65 -8.37 2.61
C LEU A 140 12.05 -8.56 1.14
N PHE A 141 11.18 -8.14 0.21
CA PHE A 141 11.44 -8.21 -1.23
C PHE A 141 12.66 -7.39 -1.64
N VAL A 142 12.71 -6.11 -1.28
CA VAL A 142 13.83 -5.20 -1.59
C VAL A 142 15.14 -5.70 -0.99
N THR A 143 15.09 -6.27 0.22
CA THR A 143 16.27 -6.87 0.87
C THR A 143 16.79 -8.09 0.12
N ARG A 144 15.91 -8.89 -0.46
CA ARG A 144 16.27 -10.13 -1.18
C ARG A 144 16.71 -9.89 -2.61
N TYR A 145 16.13 -8.89 -3.29
CA TYR A 145 16.36 -8.60 -4.71
C TYR A 145 16.86 -7.16 -4.91
N PRO A 146 17.98 -6.76 -4.30
CA PRO A 146 18.46 -5.39 -4.38
C PRO A 146 18.84 -5.05 -5.82
N GLY A 147 18.46 -3.83 -6.26
CA GLY A 147 18.86 -3.28 -7.56
C GLY A 147 18.01 -3.73 -8.76
N THR A 148 17.01 -4.59 -8.58
CA THR A 148 16.07 -4.94 -9.67
C THR A 148 15.08 -3.80 -9.93
N ASP A 149 14.45 -3.81 -11.11
CA ASP A 149 13.42 -2.83 -11.46
C ASP A 149 12.22 -2.93 -10.52
N ARG A 150 11.82 -4.16 -10.17
CA ARG A 150 10.77 -4.41 -9.18
C ARG A 150 11.14 -3.93 -7.77
N ALA A 151 12.41 -3.94 -7.41
CA ALA A 151 12.83 -3.39 -6.12
C ALA A 151 12.70 -1.86 -6.08
N ARG A 152 12.93 -1.17 -7.20
CA ARG A 152 12.66 0.27 -7.31
C ARG A 152 11.16 0.58 -7.21
N GLU A 153 10.34 -0.16 -7.97
CA GLU A 153 8.88 -0.05 -7.89
C GLU A 153 8.38 -0.33 -6.46
N ALA A 154 8.89 -1.37 -5.81
CA ALA A 154 8.54 -1.69 -4.43
C ALA A 154 8.89 -0.55 -3.46
N GLN A 155 10.04 0.13 -3.66
CA GLN A 155 10.43 1.28 -2.84
C GLN A 155 9.47 2.46 -3.00
N GLU A 156 9.05 2.77 -4.23
CA GLU A 156 8.06 3.81 -4.52
C GLU A 156 6.72 3.51 -3.85
N LEU A 157 6.25 2.26 -3.96
CA LEU A 157 5.01 1.81 -3.30
C LEU A 157 5.12 1.86 -1.76
N MET A 158 6.29 1.55 -1.20
CA MET A 158 6.54 1.68 0.24
C MET A 158 6.47 3.14 0.69
N ASP A 159 6.98 4.07 -0.10
CA ASP A 159 6.96 5.50 0.22
C ASP A 159 5.52 6.05 0.17
N GLU A 160 4.70 5.62 -0.80
CA GLU A 160 3.25 5.91 -0.81
C GLU A 160 2.53 5.40 0.45
N LEU A 161 2.85 4.18 0.89
CA LEU A 161 2.24 3.59 2.08
C LEU A 161 2.69 4.32 3.36
N ARG A 162 3.97 4.72 3.45
CA ARG A 162 4.50 5.53 4.57
C ARG A 162 3.83 6.89 4.62
N ASP A 163 3.64 7.54 3.47
CA ASP A 163 2.93 8.81 3.37
C ASP A 163 1.47 8.70 3.83
N LYS A 164 0.80 7.61 3.46
CA LYS A 164 -0.56 7.30 3.95
C LYS A 164 -0.61 7.14 5.48
N LEU A 165 0.37 6.47 6.08
CA LEU A 165 0.46 6.29 7.54
C LEU A 165 0.79 7.62 8.25
N ALA A 166 1.67 8.44 7.65
CA ALA A 166 1.97 9.78 8.12
C ALA A 166 0.72 10.66 8.13
N LYS A 167 -0.03 10.65 7.01
CA LYS A 167 -1.32 11.34 6.90
C LYS A 167 -2.28 10.95 8.00
N LYS A 168 -2.40 9.66 8.32
CA LYS A 168 -3.26 9.18 9.41
C LYS A 168 -2.87 9.81 10.75
N LYS A 169 -1.57 9.83 11.07
CA LYS A 169 -1.06 10.42 12.32
C LYS A 169 -1.25 11.92 12.37
N PHE A 170 -0.98 12.61 11.27
CA PHE A 170 -1.18 14.04 11.13
C PHE A 170 -2.63 14.44 11.40
N HIS A 171 -3.59 13.80 10.74
CA HIS A 171 -5.01 14.09 10.97
C HIS A 171 -5.51 13.72 12.38
N ALA A 172 -4.89 12.74 13.03
CA ALA A 172 -5.16 12.46 14.44
C ALA A 172 -4.68 13.63 15.34
N ALA A 173 -3.50 14.21 15.04
CA ALA A 173 -3.01 15.40 15.73
C ALA A 173 -3.94 16.62 15.52
N GLU A 174 -4.40 16.87 14.30
CA GLU A 174 -5.38 17.93 14.01
C GLU A 174 -6.69 17.76 14.80
N MET A 175 -7.15 16.50 14.95
CA MET A 175 -8.32 16.22 15.78
C MET A 175 -8.07 16.65 17.24
N TYR A 176 -6.91 16.33 17.81
CA TYR A 176 -6.54 16.77 19.15
C TYR A 176 -6.43 18.31 19.26
N MET A 177 -5.90 18.98 18.24
CA MET A 177 -5.89 20.45 18.17
C MET A 177 -7.30 21.04 18.24
N ARG A 178 -8.24 20.50 17.46
CA ARG A 178 -9.64 20.97 17.46
C ARG A 178 -10.35 20.82 18.78
N VAL A 179 -10.05 19.75 19.52
CA VAL A 179 -10.65 19.53 20.85
C VAL A 179 -9.80 20.13 21.98
N ARG A 180 -8.82 20.99 21.66
CA ARG A 180 -7.94 21.71 22.59
C ARG A 180 -7.09 20.80 23.49
N GLN A 181 -6.85 19.56 23.08
CA GLN A 181 -5.91 18.66 23.72
C GLN A 181 -4.50 18.88 23.16
N TYR A 182 -3.95 20.07 23.38
CA TYR A 182 -2.73 20.55 22.74
C TYR A 182 -1.50 19.68 23.02
N GLN A 183 -1.37 19.13 24.22
CA GLN A 183 -0.31 18.20 24.54
C GLN A 183 -0.36 16.94 23.67
N SER A 184 -1.55 16.33 23.55
CA SER A 184 -1.74 15.17 22.70
C SER A 184 -1.48 15.50 21.24
N ALA A 185 -1.93 16.67 20.78
CA ALA A 185 -1.66 17.15 19.42
C ALA A 185 -0.15 17.25 19.15
N ALA A 186 0.61 17.89 20.03
CA ALA A 186 2.06 18.02 19.90
C ALA A 186 2.77 16.64 19.84
N ILE A 187 2.34 15.69 20.67
CA ILE A 187 2.88 14.31 20.67
C ILE A 187 2.57 13.64 19.31
N TYR A 188 1.35 13.72 18.81
CA TYR A 188 0.98 13.05 17.55
C TYR A 188 1.63 13.69 16.33
N TYR A 189 1.82 15.01 16.31
CA TYR A 189 2.62 15.68 15.28
C TYR A 189 4.09 15.23 15.35
N GLY A 190 4.68 15.17 16.55
CA GLY A 190 6.03 14.66 16.74
C GLY A 190 6.20 13.22 16.26
N LEU A 191 5.23 12.33 16.57
CA LEU A 191 5.20 10.96 16.10
C LEU A 191 5.10 10.86 14.56
N THR A 192 4.51 11.85 13.88
CA THR A 192 4.49 11.90 12.42
C THR A 192 5.89 12.09 11.86
N VAL A 193 6.64 13.04 12.43
CA VAL A 193 8.02 13.34 12.02
C VAL A 193 8.96 12.19 12.36
N GLU A 194 8.88 11.67 13.59
CA GLU A 194 9.75 10.59 14.07
C GLU A 194 9.63 9.31 13.24
N ARG A 195 8.40 8.90 12.94
CA ARG A 195 8.15 7.63 12.25
C ARG A 195 8.19 7.71 10.74
N PHE A 196 7.94 8.91 10.19
CA PHE A 196 7.83 9.13 8.75
C PHE A 196 8.54 10.43 8.32
N PRO A 197 9.85 10.57 8.60
CA PRO A 197 10.57 11.82 8.36
C PRO A 197 10.64 12.20 6.87
N GLY A 198 10.54 11.21 5.97
CA GLY A 198 10.54 11.43 4.51
C GLY A 198 9.15 11.62 3.91
N SER A 199 8.07 11.65 4.71
CA SER A 199 6.72 11.85 4.18
C SER A 199 6.45 13.32 3.83
N SER A 200 5.51 13.53 2.91
CA SER A 200 5.02 14.88 2.55
C SER A 200 4.39 15.63 3.73
N TRP A 201 4.02 14.92 4.80
CA TRP A 201 3.38 15.45 6.01
C TRP A 201 4.37 15.86 7.11
N ALA A 202 5.65 15.47 7.01
CA ALA A 202 6.59 15.61 8.11
C ALA A 202 6.92 17.08 8.42
N GLU A 203 7.15 17.91 7.41
CA GLU A 203 7.47 19.32 7.60
C GLU A 203 6.32 20.08 8.26
N GLU A 204 5.10 19.95 7.70
CA GLU A 204 3.91 20.60 8.24
C GLU A 204 3.58 20.09 9.65
N ALA A 205 3.80 18.81 9.93
CA ALA A 205 3.63 18.25 11.26
C ALA A 205 4.57 18.90 12.28
N LEU A 206 5.83 19.13 11.92
CA LEU A 206 6.78 19.75 12.84
C LEU A 206 6.43 21.22 13.11
N VAL A 207 5.99 21.97 12.10
CA VAL A 207 5.48 23.34 12.26
C VAL A 207 4.27 23.37 13.18
N ASN A 208 3.31 22.49 12.97
CA ASN A 208 2.12 22.39 13.83
C ASN A 208 2.44 21.86 15.24
N GLN A 209 3.51 21.10 15.42
CA GLN A 209 3.99 20.70 16.73
C GLN A 209 4.44 21.91 17.55
N ILE A 210 5.19 22.85 16.94
CA ILE A 210 5.60 24.11 17.57
C ILE A 210 4.36 24.86 18.07
N LEU A 211 3.38 25.07 17.19
CA LEU A 211 2.14 25.74 17.52
C LEU A 211 1.36 25.03 18.63
N ALA A 212 1.31 23.69 18.58
CA ALA A 212 0.61 22.91 19.60
C ALA A 212 1.25 23.08 21.00
N TYR A 213 2.58 23.13 21.08
CA TYR A 213 3.28 23.43 22.34
C TYR A 213 3.05 24.89 22.80
N VAL A 214 2.98 25.87 21.89
CA VAL A 214 2.62 27.25 22.24
C VAL A 214 1.22 27.29 22.86
N TYR A 215 0.22 26.71 22.22
CA TYR A 215 -1.13 26.64 22.79
C TYR A 215 -1.18 25.86 24.11
N PHE A 216 -0.40 24.79 24.22
CA PHE A 216 -0.30 24.04 25.46
C PHE A 216 0.27 24.89 26.60
N ALA A 217 1.28 25.70 26.33
CA ALA A 217 1.86 26.63 27.32
C ALA A 217 0.85 27.72 27.71
N GLU A 218 0.24 28.40 26.73
CA GLU A 218 -0.70 29.51 26.96
C GLU A 218 -1.94 29.10 27.77
N ASN A 219 -2.39 27.84 27.62
CA ASN A 219 -3.55 27.29 28.33
C ASN A 219 -3.17 26.50 29.60
N SER A 220 -1.97 26.74 30.14
CA SER A 220 -1.44 26.06 31.30
C SER A 220 -1.40 26.96 32.53
N VAL A 221 -1.36 26.32 33.71
CA VAL A 221 -1.04 27.04 34.94
C VAL A 221 0.38 27.62 34.87
N ARG A 222 0.58 28.77 35.50
CA ARG A 222 1.78 29.59 35.35
C ARG A 222 3.07 28.84 35.58
N GLU A 223 3.08 28.01 36.59
CA GLU A 223 4.26 27.20 37.05
C GLU A 223 4.70 26.21 35.96
N ARG A 224 3.86 25.90 34.99
CA ARG A 224 4.16 24.96 33.88
C ARG A 224 4.39 25.64 32.55
N GLN A 225 4.13 26.95 32.44
CA GLN A 225 4.19 27.64 31.15
C GLN A 225 5.61 27.67 30.61
N GLN A 226 6.62 27.96 31.48
CA GLN A 226 8.01 28.03 31.05
C GLN A 226 8.45 26.73 30.37
N GLU A 227 8.33 25.58 31.05
CA GLU A 227 8.71 24.26 30.51
C GLU A 227 8.06 24.00 29.15
N ARG A 228 6.82 24.43 28.97
CA ARG A 228 6.03 24.16 27.76
C ARG A 228 6.39 25.08 26.58
N PHE A 229 6.71 26.34 26.86
CA PHE A 229 7.29 27.23 25.83
C PHE A 229 8.67 26.76 25.39
N GLU A 230 9.51 26.27 26.34
CA GLU A 230 10.80 25.69 26.02
C GLU A 230 10.66 24.51 25.04
N LYS A 231 9.65 23.63 25.18
CA LYS A 231 9.36 22.57 24.21
C LYS A 231 8.99 23.08 22.82
N ALA A 232 8.32 24.22 22.72
CA ALA A 232 8.07 24.85 21.43
C ALA A 232 9.37 25.34 20.78
N VAL A 233 10.26 25.94 21.56
CA VAL A 233 11.59 26.39 21.09
C VAL A 233 12.45 25.20 20.67
N GLU A 234 12.47 24.10 21.43
CA GLU A 234 13.16 22.87 21.07
C GLU A 234 12.63 22.29 19.74
N SER A 235 11.31 22.27 19.56
CA SER A 235 10.68 21.80 18.32
C SER A 235 11.08 22.65 17.11
N TYR A 236 11.23 23.96 17.29
CA TYR A 236 11.74 24.85 16.24
C TYR A 236 13.21 24.58 15.92
N GLN A 237 14.05 24.33 16.92
CA GLN A 237 15.45 23.95 16.70
C GLN A 237 15.53 22.62 15.90
N GLN A 238 14.67 21.66 16.23
CA GLN A 238 14.55 20.43 15.48
C GLN A 238 14.10 20.69 14.03
N TYR A 239 13.16 21.63 13.81
CA TYR A 239 12.73 22.05 12.46
C TYR A 239 13.92 22.56 11.63
N LEU A 240 14.75 23.42 12.17
CA LEU A 240 15.92 23.96 11.47
C LEU A 240 16.94 22.87 11.10
N GLN A 241 17.06 21.82 11.91
CA GLN A 241 17.96 20.69 11.64
C GLN A 241 17.43 19.77 10.54
N ILE A 242 16.13 19.44 10.57
CA ILE A 242 15.54 18.48 9.64
C ILE A 242 15.17 19.15 8.31
N PHE A 243 14.65 20.38 8.36
CA PHE A 243 14.16 21.13 7.20
C PHE A 243 14.85 22.51 7.05
N PRO A 244 16.19 22.55 6.83
CA PRO A 244 16.94 23.83 6.77
C PRO A 244 16.51 24.73 5.61
N ARG A 245 15.85 24.16 4.59
CA ARG A 245 15.29 24.86 3.42
C ARG A 245 13.80 24.54 3.27
N GLY A 246 13.10 24.32 4.36
CA GLY A 246 11.69 23.97 4.36
C GLY A 246 10.81 25.08 3.80
N ALA A 247 9.76 24.68 3.10
CA ALA A 247 8.79 25.61 2.50
C ALA A 247 7.96 26.38 3.54
N ASN A 248 7.80 25.79 4.73
CA ASN A 248 6.98 26.37 5.82
C ASN A 248 7.84 27.13 6.86
N ARG A 249 9.06 27.55 6.48
CA ARG A 249 10.01 28.19 7.40
C ARG A 249 9.46 29.45 8.05
N GLU A 250 8.84 30.34 7.29
CA GLU A 250 8.30 31.59 7.78
C GLU A 250 7.22 31.33 8.88
N LEU A 251 6.35 30.35 8.66
CA LEU A 251 5.34 29.96 9.63
C LEU A 251 5.96 29.34 10.89
N ALA A 252 7.01 28.55 10.73
CA ALA A 252 7.75 27.98 11.86
C ALA A 252 8.42 29.09 12.70
N GLU A 253 9.00 30.12 12.07
CA GLU A 253 9.57 31.30 12.71
C GLU A 253 8.50 32.10 13.46
N GLU A 254 7.32 32.34 12.87
CA GLU A 254 6.20 33.01 13.54
C GLU A 254 5.80 32.30 14.84
N HIS A 255 5.67 30.98 14.79
CA HIS A 255 5.31 30.20 15.97
C HIS A 255 6.42 30.19 17.03
N HIS A 256 7.68 30.15 16.62
CA HIS A 256 8.84 30.27 17.50
C HIS A 256 8.88 31.62 18.20
N ASP A 257 8.70 32.74 17.45
CA ASP A 257 8.70 34.08 18.03
C ASP A 257 7.57 34.25 19.06
N ARG A 258 6.40 33.66 18.81
CA ARG A 258 5.31 33.59 19.77
C ARG A 258 5.70 32.81 21.03
N ALA A 259 6.45 31.70 20.88
CA ALA A 259 6.97 30.94 22.01
C ALA A 259 7.98 31.77 22.84
N LEU A 260 8.91 32.45 22.19
CA LEU A 260 9.88 33.34 22.85
C LEU A 260 9.21 34.48 23.61
N ALA A 261 8.23 35.16 22.99
CA ALA A 261 7.46 36.20 23.63
C ALA A 261 6.69 35.70 24.88
N GLY A 262 6.17 34.46 24.79
CA GLY A 262 5.54 33.80 25.95
C GLY A 262 6.53 33.50 27.07
N LEU A 263 7.69 32.95 26.72
CA LEU A 263 8.77 32.62 27.64
C LEU A 263 9.28 33.89 28.37
N ALA A 264 9.54 34.98 27.64
CA ALA A 264 9.98 36.25 28.20
C ALA A 264 8.98 36.80 29.25
N ARG A 265 7.67 36.72 28.95
CA ARG A 265 6.62 37.16 29.90
C ARG A 265 6.61 36.35 31.19
N VAL A 266 6.78 35.03 31.09
CA VAL A 266 6.77 34.15 32.27
C VAL A 266 7.99 34.37 33.14
N THR A 267 9.20 34.51 32.54
CA THR A 267 10.45 34.71 33.25
C THR A 267 10.55 36.09 33.91
N ALA A 268 10.08 37.17 33.26
CA ALA A 268 10.05 38.52 33.85
C ALA A 268 9.26 38.55 35.16
N VAL A 269 8.08 37.97 35.19
CA VAL A 269 7.24 37.94 36.41
C VAL A 269 7.81 37.02 37.52
N THR A 270 8.65 36.03 37.16
CA THR A 270 9.31 35.18 38.16
C THR A 270 10.48 35.92 38.81
N ALA A 271 11.12 36.86 38.10
CA ALA A 271 12.24 37.67 38.60
C ALA A 271 11.77 38.82 39.56
N GLU A 272 10.51 39.24 39.49
CA GLU A 272 9.94 40.27 40.37
C GLU A 272 9.42 39.75 41.73
N ARG A 273 9.48 38.46 41.98
CA ARG A 273 9.10 37.79 43.25
C ARG A 273 10.30 37.37 44.07
#